data_e6b7cbcf1beed9b1e26dccbb07e685e0
#
_entry.id   e6b7cbcf1beed9b1e26dccbb07e685e0
#
_cell.length_a   1.000
_cell.length_b   1.000
_cell.length_c   1.000
_cell.angle_alpha   90.00
_cell.angle_beta   90.00
_cell.angle_gamma   90.00
#
_symmetry.space_group_name_H-M   'P 1'
#
loop_
_entity.id
_entity.type
_entity.pdbx_description
1 polymer ?
#
loop_
_entity_poly.entity_id
_entity_poly.type
_entity_poly.pdbx_seq_one_letter_code
_entity_poly.pdbx_strand_id
1 'polypeptide(L)'
;MKYKRILLKISGEILQGQKSFGIENEAVTRIVKELVDLHTKGLELGIVIGGGNFFRGATYAIEGMRRPEADAIGMLATVQNTIVLHEKLREYHVLSEIFTAETIASIGTCFSSESAQAALRAGKVGLYAGGTGNPYFTTDTAAVLRALEIEADILFKGTKVDGVYDRDPVEFPDAILFNNISYADYIELSLKVMDLTAISLAKNNHLKIKIFNIKELGNISKAVFEDNFGSIIE
;
A
#
# COMPACT_ATOMS: atom_id res chain seq x y z
N MET A 1 5.84 -4.88 -21.20
CA MET A 1 5.98 -4.84 -19.72
C MET A 1 5.47 -6.15 -19.15
N LYS A 2 6.04 -6.59 -18.02
CA LYS A 2 5.64 -7.83 -17.33
C LYS A 2 4.23 -7.71 -16.71
N TYR A 3 3.87 -6.53 -16.25
CA TYR A 3 2.58 -6.20 -15.65
C TYR A 3 1.91 -5.07 -16.40
N LYS A 4 0.59 -5.13 -16.49
CA LYS A 4 -0.25 -4.06 -17.04
C LYS A 4 -0.87 -3.22 -15.93
N ARG A 5 -1.43 -3.88 -14.92
CA ARG A 5 -2.11 -3.26 -13.78
C ARG A 5 -1.49 -3.73 -12.48
N ILE A 6 -1.09 -2.78 -11.65
CA ILE A 6 -0.52 -3.09 -10.34
C ILE A 6 -1.26 -2.36 -9.23
N LEU A 7 -1.26 -2.95 -8.04
CA LEU A 7 -1.59 -2.22 -6.84
C LEU A 7 -0.32 -2.00 -6.03
N LEU A 8 -0.05 -0.76 -5.64
CA LEU A 8 1.05 -0.39 -4.76
C LEU A 8 0.50 -0.02 -3.37
N LYS A 9 0.94 -0.74 -2.35
CA LYS A 9 0.66 -0.39 -0.95
C LYS A 9 1.85 0.34 -0.34
N ILE A 10 1.59 1.51 0.22
CA ILE A 10 2.58 2.38 0.86
C ILE A 10 2.22 2.57 2.34
N SER A 11 3.20 2.49 3.25
CA SER A 11 2.99 2.91 4.64
C SER A 11 2.87 4.43 4.71
N GLY A 12 1.90 4.95 5.47
CA GLY A 12 1.80 6.39 5.73
C GLY A 12 3.07 6.99 6.34
N GLU A 13 3.83 6.21 7.09
CA GLU A 13 5.11 6.63 7.66
C GLU A 13 6.15 7.06 6.62
N ILE A 14 6.05 6.60 5.38
CA ILE A 14 6.94 7.04 4.30
C ILE A 14 6.66 8.50 3.93
N LEU A 15 5.40 8.96 4.04
CA LEU A 15 5.03 10.36 3.79
C LEU A 15 5.44 11.29 4.92
N GLN A 16 5.75 10.75 6.08
CA GLN A 16 6.24 11.49 7.24
C GLN A 16 7.66 12.04 7.02
N GLY A 17 8.48 11.36 6.19
CA GLY A 17 9.87 11.73 5.94
C GLY A 17 10.70 11.73 7.23
N GLN A 18 11.34 12.87 7.52
CA GLN A 18 12.16 13.04 8.73
C GLN A 18 11.35 13.53 9.95
N LYS A 19 10.06 13.85 9.77
CA LYS A 19 9.19 14.31 10.86
C LYS A 19 8.77 13.14 11.76
N SER A 20 8.41 13.45 13.00
CA SER A 20 7.85 12.46 13.93
C SER A 20 6.34 12.23 13.73
N PHE A 21 5.66 13.12 12.97
CA PHE A 21 4.21 13.13 12.77
C PHE A 21 3.82 13.86 11.49
N GLY A 22 2.73 13.46 10.87
CA GLY A 22 2.12 14.16 9.76
C GLY A 22 2.79 13.86 8.41
N ILE A 23 2.93 14.87 7.57
CA ILE A 23 3.39 14.76 6.18
C ILE A 23 4.55 15.72 5.93
N GLU A 24 5.57 15.23 5.23
CA GLU A 24 6.66 16.04 4.72
C GLU A 24 6.55 16.17 3.19
N ASN A 25 6.59 17.41 2.69
CA ASN A 25 6.41 17.69 1.27
C ASN A 25 7.46 17.00 0.38
N GLU A 26 8.72 16.94 0.82
CA GLU A 26 9.80 16.27 0.07
C GLU A 26 9.57 14.76 -0.04
N ALA A 27 9.12 14.12 1.05
CA ALA A 27 8.80 12.69 1.05
C ALA A 27 7.64 12.37 0.08
N VAL A 28 6.57 13.19 0.09
CA VAL A 28 5.47 13.05 -0.88
C VAL A 28 5.95 13.26 -2.30
N THR A 29 6.75 14.32 -2.53
CA THR A 29 7.27 14.65 -3.87
C THR A 29 8.10 13.51 -4.44
N ARG A 30 8.93 12.88 -3.61
CA ARG A 30 9.75 11.72 -4.00
C ARG A 30 8.87 10.56 -4.49
N ILE A 31 7.87 10.17 -3.72
CA ILE A 31 6.94 9.09 -4.08
C ILE A 31 6.18 9.43 -5.36
N VAL A 32 5.63 10.63 -5.45
CA VAL A 32 4.85 11.04 -6.63
C VAL A 32 5.68 11.02 -7.90
N LYS A 33 6.94 11.45 -7.88
CA LYS A 33 7.83 11.38 -9.05
C LYS A 33 7.97 9.96 -9.58
N GLU A 34 8.10 8.97 -8.70
CA GLU A 34 8.17 7.56 -9.12
C GLU A 34 6.82 7.05 -9.66
N LEU A 35 5.70 7.46 -9.05
CA LEU A 35 4.36 7.11 -9.56
C LEU A 35 4.12 7.70 -10.95
N VAL A 36 4.54 8.95 -11.17
CA VAL A 36 4.47 9.63 -12.48
C VAL A 36 5.30 8.88 -13.52
N ASP A 37 6.53 8.47 -13.17
CA ASP A 37 7.39 7.68 -14.06
C ASP A 37 6.74 6.34 -14.45
N LEU A 38 6.16 5.61 -13.50
CA LEU A 38 5.45 4.37 -13.77
C LEU A 38 4.21 4.60 -14.66
N HIS A 39 3.44 5.65 -14.35
CA HIS A 39 2.24 6.00 -15.11
C HIS A 39 2.57 6.38 -16.56
N THR A 40 3.62 7.19 -16.77
CA THR A 40 4.06 7.59 -18.11
C THR A 40 4.57 6.41 -18.94
N LYS A 41 5.05 5.35 -18.30
CA LYS A 41 5.41 4.08 -18.94
C LYS A 41 4.19 3.22 -19.28
N GLY A 42 2.97 3.67 -19.01
CA GLY A 42 1.72 3.01 -19.39
C GLY A 42 1.19 1.98 -18.40
N LEU A 43 1.66 1.97 -17.15
CA LEU A 43 1.09 1.14 -16.10
C LEU A 43 -0.25 1.70 -15.58
N GLU A 44 -1.23 0.83 -15.43
CA GLU A 44 -2.46 1.12 -14.68
C GLU A 44 -2.15 0.99 -13.17
N LEU A 45 -2.22 2.11 -12.44
CA LEU A 45 -1.79 2.19 -11.05
C LEU A 45 -2.96 2.31 -10.07
N GLY A 46 -3.11 1.33 -9.18
CA GLY A 46 -3.91 1.44 -7.95
C GLY A 46 -3.00 1.68 -6.75
N ILE A 47 -3.37 2.59 -5.86
CA ILE A 47 -2.58 2.97 -4.68
C ILE A 47 -3.40 2.83 -3.42
N VAL A 48 -2.85 2.15 -2.43
CA VAL A 48 -3.36 2.10 -1.04
C VAL A 48 -2.31 2.69 -0.12
N ILE A 49 -2.70 3.66 0.71
CA ILE A 49 -1.81 4.30 1.69
C ILE A 49 -2.29 4.04 3.10
N GLY A 50 -1.36 3.66 4.01
CA GLY A 50 -1.63 3.55 5.43
C GLY A 50 -1.77 4.90 6.13
N GLY A 51 -2.33 4.91 7.35
CA GLY A 51 -2.54 6.11 8.18
C GLY A 51 -1.54 6.30 9.33
N GLY A 52 -0.47 5.48 9.39
CA GLY A 52 0.43 5.39 10.55
C GLY A 52 1.24 6.64 10.89
N ASN A 53 1.33 7.62 9.97
CA ASN A 53 1.93 8.94 10.20
C ASN A 53 1.01 9.91 10.98
N PHE A 54 -0.29 9.64 11.03
CA PHE A 54 -1.28 10.44 11.77
C PHE A 54 -1.81 9.69 12.99
N PHE A 55 -2.08 8.40 12.87
CA PHE A 55 -2.66 7.62 13.95
C PHE A 55 -2.18 6.18 13.92
N ARG A 56 -1.67 5.72 15.08
CA ARG A 56 -1.30 4.32 15.34
C ARG A 56 -2.16 3.81 16.49
N GLY A 57 -3.20 3.04 16.18
CA GLY A 57 -4.15 2.53 17.16
C GLY A 57 -3.51 1.84 18.37
N ALA A 58 -2.41 1.10 18.15
CA ALA A 58 -1.69 0.43 19.22
C ALA A 58 -0.86 1.38 20.12
N THR A 59 -0.44 2.56 19.62
CA THR A 59 0.47 3.49 20.32
C THR A 59 -0.26 4.72 20.87
N TYR A 60 -1.35 5.13 20.20
CA TYR A 60 -2.12 6.32 20.57
C TYR A 60 -3.53 5.98 21.05
N ALA A 61 -3.77 4.72 21.48
CA ALA A 61 -5.05 4.36 22.05
C ALA A 61 -5.28 5.24 23.29
N ILE A 62 -6.25 6.14 23.19
CA ILE A 62 -6.74 6.89 24.35
C ILE A 62 -7.29 5.85 25.32
N GLU A 63 -6.89 5.96 26.59
CA GLU A 63 -7.36 5.04 27.64
C GLU A 63 -8.90 4.94 27.63
N GLY A 64 -9.42 3.72 27.50
CA GLY A 64 -10.86 3.47 27.39
C GLY A 64 -11.44 3.55 25.98
N MET A 65 -10.67 3.87 24.95
CA MET A 65 -11.16 3.86 23.56
C MET A 65 -11.37 2.41 23.08
N ARG A 66 -12.53 2.12 22.54
CA ARG A 66 -12.81 0.81 21.94
C ARG A 66 -12.09 0.64 20.62
N ARG A 67 -11.74 -0.59 20.28
CA ARG A 67 -10.99 -0.93 19.07
C ARG A 67 -11.64 -0.44 17.76
N PRO A 68 -12.97 -0.57 17.54
CA PRO A 68 -13.60 -0.08 16.32
C PRO A 68 -13.44 1.42 16.08
N GLU A 69 -13.50 2.22 17.15
CA GLU A 69 -13.33 3.68 17.08
C GLU A 69 -11.88 4.05 16.75
N ALA A 70 -10.91 3.35 17.33
CA ALA A 70 -9.50 3.54 17.01
C ALA A 70 -9.20 3.18 15.55
N ASP A 71 -9.77 2.08 15.06
CA ASP A 71 -9.63 1.67 13.66
C ASP A 71 -10.31 2.67 12.70
N ALA A 72 -11.47 3.25 13.09
CA ALA A 72 -12.13 4.31 12.32
C ALA A 72 -11.25 5.56 12.18
N ILE A 73 -10.58 6.00 13.25
CA ILE A 73 -9.61 7.10 13.19
C ILE A 73 -8.46 6.74 12.24
N GLY A 74 -7.94 5.53 12.32
CA GLY A 74 -6.89 5.04 11.41
C GLY A 74 -7.34 5.02 9.94
N MET A 75 -8.60 4.64 9.67
CA MET A 75 -9.18 4.69 8.32
C MET A 75 -9.29 6.14 7.81
N LEU A 76 -9.73 7.08 8.64
CA LEU A 76 -9.77 8.52 8.29
C LEU A 76 -8.37 9.10 8.06
N ALA A 77 -7.35 8.64 8.79
CA ALA A 77 -5.96 9.02 8.56
C ALA A 77 -5.47 8.61 7.16
N THR A 78 -5.93 7.47 6.63
CA THR A 78 -5.62 7.07 5.24
C THR A 78 -6.25 8.03 4.22
N VAL A 79 -7.45 8.55 4.51
CA VAL A 79 -8.14 9.53 3.65
C VAL A 79 -7.32 10.82 3.55
N GLN A 80 -6.78 11.33 4.66
CA GLN A 80 -5.90 12.52 4.66
C GLN A 80 -4.68 12.32 3.76
N ASN A 81 -3.98 11.19 3.89
CA ASN A 81 -2.84 10.88 3.04
C ASN A 81 -3.20 10.80 1.56
N THR A 82 -4.37 10.22 1.26
CA THR A 82 -4.86 10.06 -0.10
C THR A 82 -5.17 11.40 -0.76
N ILE A 83 -5.79 12.35 -0.03
CA ILE A 83 -6.04 13.71 -0.53
C ILE A 83 -4.72 14.41 -0.91
N VAL A 84 -3.70 14.31 -0.04
CA VAL A 84 -2.40 14.93 -0.31
C VAL A 84 -1.73 14.32 -1.54
N LEU A 85 -1.82 12.99 -1.70
CA LEU A 85 -1.27 12.31 -2.87
C LEU A 85 -2.01 12.72 -4.15
N HIS A 86 -3.35 12.84 -4.10
CA HIS A 86 -4.18 13.29 -5.20
C HIS A 86 -3.76 14.69 -5.68
N GLU A 87 -3.68 15.65 -4.75
CA GLU A 87 -3.28 17.01 -5.06
C GLU A 87 -1.85 17.07 -5.63
N LYS A 88 -0.95 16.25 -5.09
CA LYS A 88 0.42 16.21 -5.59
C LYS A 88 0.53 15.58 -6.97
N LEU A 89 -0.24 14.54 -7.30
CA LEU A 89 -0.34 14.01 -8.66
C LEU A 89 -0.88 15.06 -9.64
N ARG A 90 -1.86 15.84 -9.22
CA ARG A 90 -2.42 16.95 -10.00
C ARG A 90 -1.36 18.02 -10.35
N GLU A 91 -0.45 18.35 -9.41
CA GLU A 91 0.69 19.25 -9.69
C GLU A 91 1.60 18.72 -10.83
N TYR A 92 1.70 17.41 -10.95
CA TYR A 92 2.45 16.72 -12.02
C TYR A 92 1.61 16.38 -13.26
N HIS A 93 0.40 16.96 -13.37
CA HIS A 93 -0.53 16.74 -14.48
C HIS A 93 -0.96 15.27 -14.69
N VAL A 94 -0.90 14.46 -13.65
CA VAL A 94 -1.41 13.10 -13.66
C VAL A 94 -2.83 13.07 -13.11
N LEU A 95 -3.76 12.57 -13.92
CA LEU A 95 -5.14 12.40 -13.51
C LEU A 95 -5.23 11.25 -12.49
N SER A 96 -5.92 11.48 -11.39
CA SER A 96 -6.19 10.46 -10.38
C SER A 96 -7.62 10.59 -9.86
N GLU A 97 -8.15 9.50 -9.31
CA GLU A 97 -9.48 9.46 -8.72
C GLU A 97 -9.42 8.83 -7.32
N ILE A 98 -10.06 9.50 -6.35
CA ILE A 98 -10.14 9.01 -4.98
C ILE A 98 -11.40 8.14 -4.84
N PHE A 99 -11.18 6.91 -4.39
CA PHE A 99 -12.23 5.98 -4.00
C PHE A 99 -12.17 5.76 -2.49
N THR A 100 -13.28 5.97 -1.80
CA THR A 100 -13.38 5.80 -0.35
C THR A 100 -14.18 4.55 -0.01
N ALA A 101 -13.75 3.78 0.98
CA ALA A 101 -14.44 2.56 1.41
C ALA A 101 -15.85 2.87 1.97
N GLU A 102 -15.97 4.02 2.66
CA GLU A 102 -17.22 4.59 3.14
C GLU A 102 -17.55 5.88 2.37
N THR A 103 -18.81 6.25 2.28
CA THR A 103 -19.23 7.45 1.54
C THR A 103 -18.73 8.74 2.20
N ILE A 104 -17.81 9.44 1.54
CA ILE A 104 -17.35 10.79 1.90
C ILE A 104 -17.48 11.66 0.65
N ALA A 105 -18.73 12.06 0.35
CA ALA A 105 -19.12 12.66 -0.92
C ALA A 105 -18.35 13.95 -1.30
N SER A 106 -17.83 14.67 -0.31
CA SER A 106 -16.99 15.87 -0.52
C SER A 106 -15.54 15.57 -0.90
N ILE A 107 -15.10 14.30 -0.84
CA ILE A 107 -13.70 13.92 -1.03
C ILE A 107 -13.53 13.02 -2.26
N GLY A 108 -14.40 12.02 -2.43
CA GLY A 108 -14.24 11.05 -3.50
C GLY A 108 -15.49 10.22 -3.73
N THR A 109 -15.38 9.29 -4.67
CA THR A 109 -16.42 8.34 -5.02
C THR A 109 -16.41 7.16 -4.03
N CYS A 110 -17.58 6.71 -3.58
CA CYS A 110 -17.66 5.45 -2.86
C CYS A 110 -17.16 4.31 -3.75
N PHE A 111 -16.30 3.46 -3.20
CA PHE A 111 -15.64 2.42 -3.98
C PHE A 111 -16.65 1.44 -4.59
N SER A 112 -16.48 1.18 -5.87
CA SER A 112 -16.98 -0.02 -6.53
C SER A 112 -15.91 -0.56 -7.48
N SER A 113 -15.82 -1.88 -7.64
CA SER A 113 -14.87 -2.52 -8.54
C SER A 113 -14.99 -2.00 -9.96
N GLU A 114 -16.22 -1.85 -10.46
CA GLU A 114 -16.53 -1.37 -11.82
C GLU A 114 -16.00 0.05 -12.05
N SER A 115 -16.31 1.00 -11.14
CA SER A 115 -15.87 2.40 -11.26
C SER A 115 -14.35 2.51 -11.15
N ALA A 116 -13.74 1.77 -10.22
CA ALA A 116 -12.29 1.76 -10.04
C ALA A 116 -11.56 1.23 -11.28
N GLN A 117 -12.03 0.11 -11.85
CA GLN A 117 -11.48 -0.43 -13.10
C GLN A 117 -11.70 0.51 -14.28
N ALA A 118 -12.86 1.16 -14.37
CA ALA A 118 -13.14 2.15 -15.42
C ALA A 118 -12.18 3.34 -15.34
N ALA A 119 -11.90 3.86 -14.14
CA ALA A 119 -10.93 4.93 -13.95
C ALA A 119 -9.51 4.53 -14.39
N LEU A 120 -9.06 3.32 -14.02
CA LEU A 120 -7.75 2.79 -14.44
C LEU A 120 -7.66 2.64 -15.97
N ARG A 121 -8.68 2.07 -16.61
CA ARG A 121 -8.76 1.96 -18.09
C ARG A 121 -8.78 3.32 -18.80
N ALA A 122 -9.32 4.35 -18.13
CA ALA A 122 -9.30 5.73 -18.62
C ALA A 122 -7.96 6.45 -18.39
N GLY A 123 -6.93 5.75 -17.92
CA GLY A 123 -5.60 6.30 -17.66
C GLY A 123 -5.50 7.15 -16.40
N LYS A 124 -6.42 7.00 -15.46
CA LYS A 124 -6.33 7.65 -14.15
C LYS A 124 -5.61 6.74 -13.15
N VAL A 125 -4.87 7.34 -12.21
CA VAL A 125 -4.37 6.62 -11.03
C VAL A 125 -5.51 6.44 -10.04
N GLY A 126 -5.81 5.19 -9.64
CA GLY A 126 -6.81 4.88 -8.62
C GLY A 126 -6.22 5.03 -7.21
N LEU A 127 -6.80 5.87 -6.38
CA LEU A 127 -6.37 6.11 -5.00
C LEU A 127 -7.42 5.57 -4.04
N TYR A 128 -7.09 4.53 -3.25
CA TYR A 128 -8.05 3.82 -2.41
C TYR A 128 -7.85 4.15 -0.94
N ALA A 129 -8.83 4.84 -0.34
CA ALA A 129 -8.83 5.35 1.02
C ALA A 129 -9.88 4.68 1.91
N GLY A 130 -9.72 4.79 3.23
CA GLY A 130 -10.67 4.23 4.20
C GLY A 130 -10.47 2.74 4.49
N GLY A 131 -9.33 2.16 4.08
CA GLY A 131 -9.04 0.75 4.33
C GLY A 131 -10.05 -0.19 3.68
N THR A 132 -10.55 -1.17 4.45
CA THR A 132 -11.64 -2.07 4.04
C THR A 132 -13.02 -1.49 4.29
N GLY A 133 -13.13 -0.37 5.01
CA GLY A 133 -14.38 0.14 5.58
C GLY A 133 -14.82 -0.60 6.85
N ASN A 134 -14.08 -1.60 7.30
CA ASN A 134 -14.40 -2.41 8.46
C ASN A 134 -13.29 -2.35 9.52
N PRO A 135 -13.64 -2.24 10.81
CA PRO A 135 -12.66 -2.35 11.88
C PRO A 135 -12.06 -3.77 11.93
N TYR A 136 -10.96 -3.91 12.68
CA TYR A 136 -10.18 -5.14 12.86
C TYR A 136 -9.31 -5.57 11.68
N PHE A 137 -9.41 -4.93 10.52
CA PHE A 137 -8.55 -5.19 9.36
C PHE A 137 -7.45 -4.15 9.24
N THR A 138 -6.32 -4.58 8.71
CA THR A 138 -5.18 -3.70 8.45
C THR A 138 -5.22 -3.10 7.04
N THR A 139 -4.32 -2.16 6.78
CA THR A 139 -4.09 -1.64 5.43
C THR A 139 -3.53 -2.71 4.49
N ASP A 140 -2.86 -3.75 5.00
CA ASP A 140 -2.37 -4.87 4.17
C ASP A 140 -3.54 -5.71 3.64
N THR A 141 -4.51 -6.03 4.51
CA THR A 141 -5.75 -6.70 4.09
C THR A 141 -6.52 -5.84 3.07
N ALA A 142 -6.63 -4.52 3.32
CA ALA A 142 -7.25 -3.61 2.37
C ALA A 142 -6.54 -3.60 1.01
N ALA A 143 -5.21 -3.62 0.99
CA ALA A 143 -4.43 -3.65 -0.24
C ALA A 143 -4.67 -4.92 -1.06
N VAL A 144 -4.71 -6.09 -0.41
CA VAL A 144 -5.05 -7.35 -1.11
C VAL A 144 -6.47 -7.31 -1.65
N LEU A 145 -7.45 -6.88 -0.84
CA LEU A 145 -8.84 -6.76 -1.29
C LEU A 145 -8.96 -5.86 -2.52
N ARG A 146 -8.40 -4.65 -2.46
CA ARG A 146 -8.43 -3.71 -3.60
C ARG A 146 -7.68 -4.24 -4.82
N ALA A 147 -6.54 -4.94 -4.63
CA ALA A 147 -5.82 -5.57 -5.73
C ALA A 147 -6.68 -6.59 -6.49
N LEU A 148 -7.41 -7.43 -5.75
CA LEU A 148 -8.34 -8.41 -6.34
C LEU A 148 -9.50 -7.73 -7.06
N GLU A 149 -10.13 -6.73 -6.43
CA GLU A 149 -11.30 -6.02 -6.97
C GLU A 149 -10.99 -5.21 -8.23
N ILE A 150 -9.76 -4.69 -8.35
CA ILE A 150 -9.31 -4.01 -9.57
C ILE A 150 -8.65 -4.94 -10.59
N GLU A 151 -8.57 -6.24 -10.31
CA GLU A 151 -7.90 -7.22 -11.16
C GLU A 151 -6.42 -6.85 -11.41
N ALA A 152 -5.68 -6.52 -10.36
CA ALA A 152 -4.26 -6.24 -10.46
C ALA A 152 -3.46 -7.53 -10.73
N ASP A 153 -2.47 -7.45 -11.61
CA ASP A 153 -1.57 -8.57 -11.92
C ASP A 153 -0.72 -8.98 -10.71
N ILE A 154 -0.43 -8.01 -9.83
CA ILE A 154 0.41 -8.18 -8.64
C ILE A 154 0.18 -7.05 -7.64
N LEU A 155 0.36 -7.36 -6.34
CA LEU A 155 0.44 -6.38 -5.26
C LEU A 155 1.91 -6.09 -4.92
N PHE A 156 2.32 -4.83 -4.99
CA PHE A 156 3.60 -4.34 -4.47
C PHE A 156 3.41 -3.74 -3.09
N LYS A 157 4.13 -4.25 -2.09
CA LYS A 157 4.16 -3.68 -0.74
C LYS A 157 5.50 -3.01 -0.46
N GLY A 158 5.51 -1.69 -0.41
CA GLY A 158 6.66 -0.90 0.03
C GLY A 158 6.81 -0.93 1.55
N THR A 159 7.98 -1.34 2.02
CA THR A 159 8.34 -1.47 3.44
C THR A 159 9.63 -0.72 3.78
N LYS A 160 10.09 -0.82 5.03
CA LYS A 160 11.38 -0.29 5.49
C LYS A 160 12.51 -1.31 5.38
N VAL A 161 12.22 -2.56 5.04
CA VAL A 161 13.17 -3.67 4.87
C VAL A 161 13.17 -4.14 3.43
N ASP A 162 14.24 -4.84 2.99
CA ASP A 162 14.45 -5.14 1.58
C ASP A 162 13.51 -6.21 1.02
N GLY A 163 12.90 -7.01 1.89
CA GLY A 163 11.96 -8.05 1.48
C GLY A 163 11.49 -8.89 2.67
N VAL A 164 11.23 -10.16 2.43
CA VAL A 164 10.84 -11.15 3.42
C VAL A 164 12.10 -11.83 3.96
N TYR A 165 12.26 -11.83 5.28
CA TYR A 165 13.36 -12.48 5.97
C TYR A 165 12.85 -13.62 6.85
N ASP A 166 13.73 -14.57 7.17
CA ASP A 166 13.46 -15.68 8.09
C ASP A 166 13.17 -15.22 9.53
N ARG A 167 13.69 -14.03 9.89
CA ARG A 167 13.50 -13.33 11.18
C ARG A 167 13.68 -11.82 10.99
N ASP A 168 13.45 -11.02 12.03
CA ASP A 168 13.52 -9.56 11.92
C ASP A 168 14.97 -9.11 11.65
N PRO A 169 15.28 -8.51 10.46
CA PRO A 169 16.63 -8.07 10.13
C PRO A 169 17.11 -6.87 10.95
N VAL A 170 16.22 -6.18 11.68
CA VAL A 170 16.59 -5.07 12.57
C VAL A 170 17.15 -5.62 13.88
N GLU A 171 16.58 -6.73 14.37
CA GLU A 171 17.03 -7.40 15.60
C GLU A 171 18.17 -8.40 15.31
N PHE A 172 18.17 -9.02 14.13
CA PHE A 172 19.09 -10.08 13.74
C PHE A 172 19.84 -9.70 12.44
N PRO A 173 21.05 -9.14 12.54
CA PRO A 173 21.82 -8.71 11.36
C PRO A 173 22.21 -9.86 10.40
N ASP A 174 22.13 -11.10 10.85
CA ASP A 174 22.39 -12.33 10.09
C ASP A 174 21.09 -12.97 9.53
N ALA A 175 19.96 -12.25 9.56
CA ALA A 175 18.71 -12.69 8.97
C ALA A 175 18.86 -12.94 7.46
N ILE A 176 18.26 -14.03 6.99
CA ILE A 176 18.35 -14.47 5.59
C ILE A 176 17.17 -13.92 4.80
N LEU A 177 17.44 -13.21 3.72
CA LEU A 177 16.45 -12.70 2.78
C LEU A 177 15.98 -13.82 1.84
N PHE A 178 14.67 -14.01 1.74
CA PHE A 178 14.05 -14.86 0.72
C PHE A 178 13.82 -14.07 -0.57
N ASN A 179 14.34 -14.53 -1.71
CA ASN A 179 13.98 -13.95 -3.01
C ASN A 179 12.55 -14.36 -3.41
N ASN A 180 12.20 -15.61 -3.18
CA ASN A 180 10.87 -16.17 -3.38
C ASN A 180 10.49 -17.03 -2.16
N ILE A 181 9.24 -16.97 -1.77
CA ILE A 181 8.69 -17.80 -0.69
C ILE A 181 7.25 -18.19 -1.03
N SER A 182 6.89 -19.44 -0.78
CA SER A 182 5.50 -19.86 -0.93
C SER A 182 4.61 -19.30 0.18
N TYR A 183 3.32 -19.15 -0.10
CA TYR A 183 2.34 -18.80 0.94
C TYR A 183 2.33 -19.81 2.09
N ALA A 184 2.56 -21.10 1.79
CA ALA A 184 2.59 -22.15 2.80
C ALA A 184 3.77 -21.97 3.76
N ASP A 185 4.98 -21.76 3.22
CA ASP A 185 6.18 -21.53 4.02
C ASP A 185 6.09 -20.22 4.82
N TYR A 186 5.52 -19.16 4.21
CA TYR A 186 5.29 -17.89 4.91
C TYR A 186 4.45 -18.06 6.17
N ILE A 187 3.37 -18.85 6.07
CA ILE A 187 2.47 -19.13 7.20
C ILE A 187 3.15 -20.07 8.21
N GLU A 188 3.81 -21.13 7.77
CA GLU A 188 4.50 -22.09 8.62
C GLU A 188 5.61 -21.44 9.46
N LEU A 189 6.41 -20.56 8.83
CA LEU A 189 7.47 -19.80 9.49
C LEU A 189 6.95 -18.62 10.34
N SER A 190 5.63 -18.40 10.36
CA SER A 190 5.00 -17.32 11.12
C SER A 190 5.61 -15.93 10.87
N LEU A 191 5.94 -15.63 9.60
CA LEU A 191 6.57 -14.37 9.22
C LEU A 191 5.60 -13.19 9.39
N LYS A 192 6.15 -11.99 9.68
CA LYS A 192 5.35 -10.85 10.16
C LYS A 192 5.36 -9.62 9.26
N VAL A 193 6.08 -9.65 8.12
CA VAL A 193 6.17 -8.49 7.24
C VAL A 193 4.81 -8.10 6.65
N MET A 194 3.85 -9.03 6.62
CA MET A 194 2.46 -8.83 6.23
C MET A 194 1.53 -9.63 7.16
N ASP A 195 0.32 -9.11 7.45
CA ASP A 195 -0.60 -9.82 8.34
C ASP A 195 -1.17 -11.10 7.71
N LEU A 196 -1.47 -12.10 8.54
CA LEU A 196 -1.93 -13.41 8.10
C LEU A 196 -3.28 -13.39 7.39
N THR A 197 -4.17 -12.41 7.69
CA THR A 197 -5.45 -12.27 7.01
C THR A 197 -5.21 -11.87 5.55
N ALA A 198 -4.33 -10.89 5.32
CA ALA A 198 -3.92 -10.48 3.99
C ALA A 198 -3.26 -11.63 3.21
N ILE A 199 -2.34 -12.37 3.84
CA ILE A 199 -1.66 -13.53 3.25
C ILE A 199 -2.67 -14.62 2.88
N SER A 200 -3.61 -14.94 3.77
CA SER A 200 -4.63 -15.98 3.50
C SER A 200 -5.56 -15.58 2.36
N LEU A 201 -5.96 -14.31 2.31
CA LEU A 201 -6.79 -13.79 1.23
C LEU A 201 -6.06 -13.85 -0.12
N ALA A 202 -4.80 -13.43 -0.17
CA ALA A 202 -3.97 -13.47 -1.37
C ALA A 202 -3.73 -14.92 -1.85
N LYS A 203 -3.38 -15.84 -0.93
CA LYS A 203 -3.19 -17.27 -1.21
C LYS A 203 -4.41 -17.88 -1.88
N ASN A 204 -5.61 -17.67 -1.30
CA ASN A 204 -6.85 -18.29 -1.78
C ASN A 204 -7.27 -17.76 -3.16
N ASN A 205 -6.77 -16.60 -3.57
CA ASN A 205 -7.06 -15.97 -4.85
C ASN A 205 -5.84 -15.91 -5.81
N HIS A 206 -4.74 -16.59 -5.47
CA HIS A 206 -3.52 -16.67 -6.29
C HIS A 206 -2.92 -15.29 -6.67
N LEU A 207 -3.13 -14.28 -5.84
CA LEU A 207 -2.56 -12.94 -6.05
C LEU A 207 -1.11 -12.94 -5.61
N LYS A 208 -0.17 -12.72 -6.50
CA LYS A 208 1.25 -12.54 -6.16
C LYS A 208 1.49 -11.25 -5.39
N ILE A 209 2.40 -11.30 -4.41
CA ILE A 209 2.79 -10.14 -3.63
C ILE A 209 4.30 -9.95 -3.74
N LYS A 210 4.76 -8.73 -4.04
CA LYS A 210 6.16 -8.36 -4.00
C LYS A 210 6.43 -7.40 -2.85
N ILE A 211 7.32 -7.79 -1.93
CA ILE A 211 7.77 -6.98 -0.79
C ILE A 211 9.11 -6.35 -1.14
N PHE A 212 9.27 -5.05 -0.93
CA PHE A 212 10.51 -4.35 -1.26
C PHE A 212 10.73 -3.13 -0.36
N ASN A 213 11.98 -2.65 -0.31
CA ASN A 213 12.35 -1.44 0.43
C ASN A 213 12.00 -0.19 -0.40
N ILE A 214 11.10 0.66 0.13
CA ILE A 214 10.63 1.87 -0.55
C ILE A 214 11.41 3.15 -0.15
N LYS A 215 12.41 3.04 0.75
CA LYS A 215 13.08 4.22 1.31
C LYS A 215 13.86 5.04 0.29
N GLU A 216 14.51 4.39 -0.66
CA GLU A 216 15.37 5.06 -1.62
C GLU A 216 14.62 5.44 -2.90
N LEU A 217 14.97 6.59 -3.48
CA LEU A 217 14.45 7.02 -4.76
C LEU A 217 14.81 6.00 -5.86
N GLY A 218 13.84 5.65 -6.69
CA GLY A 218 14.00 4.66 -7.76
C GLY A 218 13.65 3.23 -7.33
N ASN A 219 13.45 2.95 -6.05
CA ASN A 219 13.19 1.60 -5.57
C ASN A 219 11.79 1.09 -5.99
N ILE A 220 10.80 1.96 -6.16
CA ILE A 220 9.48 1.56 -6.71
C ILE A 220 9.66 1.10 -8.16
N SER A 221 10.39 1.86 -8.97
CA SER A 221 10.70 1.49 -10.35
C SER A 221 11.49 0.18 -10.42
N LYS A 222 12.53 0.01 -9.59
CA LYS A 222 13.28 -1.25 -9.50
C LYS A 222 12.37 -2.42 -9.15
N ALA A 223 11.51 -2.27 -8.14
CA ALA A 223 10.59 -3.34 -7.74
C ALA A 223 9.68 -3.79 -8.88
N VAL A 224 9.24 -2.86 -9.73
CA VAL A 224 8.36 -3.16 -10.88
C VAL A 224 9.13 -3.79 -12.05
N PHE A 225 10.35 -3.34 -12.35
CA PHE A 225 11.06 -3.72 -13.57
C PHE A 225 12.21 -4.71 -13.36
N GLU A 226 12.72 -4.89 -12.14
CA GLU A 226 13.80 -5.82 -11.83
C GLU A 226 13.26 -7.03 -11.07
N ASP A 227 13.47 -8.23 -11.60
CA ASP A 227 12.94 -9.47 -11.01
C ASP A 227 13.57 -9.78 -9.64
N ASN A 228 14.85 -9.49 -9.47
CA ASN A 228 15.61 -9.82 -8.26
C ASN A 228 15.61 -8.70 -7.19
N PHE A 229 14.79 -7.65 -7.34
CA PHE A 229 14.68 -6.59 -6.35
C PHE A 229 13.50 -6.83 -5.42
N GLY A 230 13.78 -7.13 -4.17
CA GLY A 230 12.75 -7.51 -3.17
C GLY A 230 12.43 -9.01 -3.14
N SER A 231 11.36 -9.38 -2.46
CA SER A 231 10.89 -10.76 -2.29
C SER A 231 9.52 -10.97 -2.92
N ILE A 232 9.29 -12.11 -3.55
CA ILE A 232 7.97 -12.52 -4.07
C ILE A 232 7.37 -13.56 -3.14
N ILE A 233 6.09 -13.39 -2.78
CA ILE A 233 5.24 -14.36 -2.10
C ILE A 233 4.21 -14.87 -3.12
N GLU A 234 4.16 -16.19 -3.38
CA GLU A 234 3.29 -16.82 -4.39
C GLU A 234 2.85 -18.26 -4.04
#